data_51b637b83ba813fc1fa619f2f4d07583
#
_entry.id   51b637b83ba813fc1fa619f2f4d07583
#
_cell.length_a   1.000
_cell.length_b   1.000
_cell.length_c   1.000
_cell.angle_alpha   90.00
_cell.angle_beta   90.00
_cell.angle_gamma   90.00
#
_symmetry.space_group_name_H-M   'P 1'
#
loop_
_entity.id
_entity.type
_entity.pdbx_description
1 polymer ?
#
loop_
_entity_poly.entity_id
_entity_poly.type
_entity_poly.pdbx_seq_one_letter_code
_entity_poly.pdbx_strand_id
1 'polypeptide(L)'
;ASPAEEWKWVVEGLKEVAAFAADHGITPGVEPLNRFETYLINRHDQALRLAEEVGNDLRVVLDAFHINIEESDPMQAIRNTGDKLLDFHVADNNRRPCGLGRYDWTEVVSTLKSINYQGHLTAEFVLTLDRTPMAAQGEKRESDMQFSAADLKFIQDMGSGLISAADYDRAVETSIRHLKAAGA
;
A
#
# COMPACT_ATOMS: atom_id res chain seq x y z
N ALA A 1 4.47 4.16 26.77
CA ALA A 1 3.08 4.66 26.80
C ALA A 1 2.14 3.46 26.89
N SER A 2 0.94 3.68 27.40
CA SER A 2 -0.14 2.69 27.29
C SER A 2 -0.80 2.77 25.90
N PRO A 3 -1.46 1.69 25.42
CA PRO A 3 -2.18 1.75 24.15
C PRO A 3 -3.22 2.87 24.06
N ALA A 4 -3.84 3.22 25.19
CA ALA A 4 -4.80 4.32 25.24
C ALA A 4 -4.14 5.70 25.09
N GLU A 5 -2.94 5.88 25.63
CA GLU A 5 -2.17 7.12 25.45
C GLU A 5 -1.68 7.25 24.00
N GLU A 6 -1.22 6.16 23.40
CA GLU A 6 -0.77 6.15 21.99
C GLU A 6 -1.93 6.44 21.05
N TRP A 7 -3.10 5.84 21.29
CA TRP A 7 -4.31 6.15 20.54
C TRP A 7 -4.69 7.63 20.66
N LYS A 8 -4.68 8.17 21.87
CA LYS A 8 -4.96 9.59 22.11
C LYS A 8 -4.01 10.49 21.32
N TRP A 9 -2.71 10.20 21.35
CA TRP A 9 -1.71 11.02 20.64
C TRP A 9 -1.90 10.98 19.13
N VAL A 10 -2.22 9.83 18.55
CA VAL A 10 -2.46 9.76 17.10
C VAL A 10 -3.73 10.53 16.72
N VAL A 11 -4.80 10.43 17.52
CA VAL A 11 -6.03 11.20 17.27
C VAL A 11 -5.76 12.70 17.36
N GLU A 12 -5.05 13.16 18.40
CA GLU A 12 -4.73 14.59 18.58
C GLU A 12 -3.85 15.10 17.43
N GLY A 13 -2.78 14.39 17.08
CA GLY A 13 -1.90 14.78 15.97
C GLY A 13 -2.60 14.79 14.62
N LEU A 14 -3.43 13.77 14.34
CA LEU A 14 -4.16 13.72 13.08
C LEU A 14 -5.27 14.77 12.99
N LYS A 15 -5.84 15.24 14.10
CA LYS A 15 -6.77 16.40 14.08
C LYS A 15 -6.09 17.66 13.56
N GLU A 16 -4.86 17.91 13.98
CA GLU A 16 -4.09 19.06 13.48
C GLU A 16 -3.77 18.91 12.00
N VAL A 17 -3.32 17.71 11.58
CA VAL A 17 -3.02 17.42 10.16
C VAL A 17 -4.28 17.52 9.29
N ALA A 18 -5.39 16.97 9.73
CA ALA A 18 -6.64 16.97 8.96
C ALA A 18 -7.23 18.40 8.85
N ALA A 19 -7.13 19.20 9.91
CA ALA A 19 -7.53 20.62 9.86
C ALA A 19 -6.67 21.40 8.86
N PHE A 20 -5.35 21.22 8.92
CA PHE A 20 -4.43 21.86 7.98
C PHE A 20 -4.70 21.43 6.52
N ALA A 21 -4.93 20.14 6.29
CA ALA A 21 -5.26 19.62 4.98
C ALA A 21 -6.56 20.22 4.42
N ALA A 22 -7.60 20.34 5.27
CA ALA A 22 -8.87 20.92 4.89
C ALA A 22 -8.72 22.39 4.45
N ASP A 23 -7.91 23.19 5.16
CA ASP A 23 -7.61 24.58 4.80
C ASP A 23 -6.91 24.71 3.44
N HIS A 24 -6.31 23.63 2.96
CA HIS A 24 -5.61 23.56 1.65
C HIS A 24 -6.39 22.78 0.59
N GLY A 25 -7.62 22.37 0.89
CA GLY A 25 -8.44 21.61 -0.05
C GLY A 25 -7.92 20.17 -0.32
N ILE A 26 -7.21 19.61 0.65
CA ILE A 26 -6.65 18.24 0.57
C ILE A 26 -7.46 17.32 1.48
N THR A 27 -7.87 16.17 0.98
CA THR A 27 -8.47 15.10 1.78
C THR A 27 -7.38 14.14 2.25
N PRO A 28 -7.09 14.05 3.56
CA PRO A 28 -6.12 13.10 4.08
C PRO A 28 -6.72 11.70 4.19
N GLY A 29 -5.87 10.67 4.06
CA GLY A 29 -6.23 9.27 4.27
C GLY A 29 -5.35 8.60 5.30
N VAL A 30 -5.92 7.68 6.09
CA VAL A 30 -5.19 6.77 6.96
C VAL A 30 -5.18 5.39 6.36
N GLU A 31 -4.00 4.78 6.29
CA GLU A 31 -3.78 3.43 5.79
C GLU A 31 -3.48 2.47 6.93
N PRO A 32 -4.31 1.43 7.14
CA PRO A 32 -3.97 0.34 8.05
C PRO A 32 -2.92 -0.56 7.40
N LEU A 33 -1.78 -0.71 8.05
CA LEU A 33 -0.68 -1.55 7.59
C LEU A 33 -0.69 -2.90 8.31
N ASN A 34 -0.08 -3.91 7.71
CA ASN A 34 0.00 -5.23 8.32
C ASN A 34 0.83 -5.25 9.61
N ARG A 35 0.60 -6.28 10.45
CA ARG A 35 1.23 -6.47 11.76
C ARG A 35 2.75 -6.61 11.77
N PHE A 36 3.37 -6.81 10.61
CA PHE A 36 4.83 -6.89 10.49
C PHE A 36 5.47 -5.51 10.30
N GLU A 37 4.67 -4.50 9.95
CA GLU A 37 5.12 -3.13 9.68
C GLU A 37 4.69 -2.15 10.77
N THR A 38 3.51 -2.34 11.36
CA THR A 38 3.01 -1.50 12.45
C THR A 38 2.17 -2.31 13.45
N TYR A 39 1.85 -1.72 14.61
CA TYR A 39 1.07 -2.37 15.65
C TYR A 39 -0.20 -1.61 16.05
N LEU A 40 -0.37 -0.37 15.63
CA LEU A 40 -1.46 0.48 16.15
C LEU A 40 -2.73 0.38 15.30
N ILE A 41 -2.60 0.52 14.00
CA ILE A 41 -3.70 0.48 13.03
C ILE A 41 -3.39 -0.58 11.97
N ASN A 42 -4.07 -1.72 12.04
CA ASN A 42 -3.83 -2.85 11.15
C ASN A 42 -5.04 -3.23 10.28
N ARG A 43 -6.27 -2.91 10.74
CA ARG A 43 -7.49 -3.32 10.08
C ARG A 43 -8.37 -2.12 9.71
N HIS A 44 -9.26 -2.37 8.73
CA HIS A 44 -10.22 -1.37 8.27
C HIS A 44 -11.09 -0.78 9.39
N ASP A 45 -11.53 -1.61 10.35
CA ASP A 45 -12.39 -1.16 11.46
C ASP A 45 -11.67 -0.19 12.39
N GLN A 46 -10.37 -0.40 12.62
CA GLN A 46 -9.54 0.52 13.40
C GLN A 46 -9.30 1.83 12.64
N ALA A 47 -9.06 1.77 11.32
CA ALA A 47 -8.90 2.95 10.48
C ALA A 47 -10.20 3.78 10.40
N LEU A 48 -11.37 3.13 10.25
CA LEU A 48 -12.67 3.79 10.27
C LEU A 48 -12.93 4.49 11.60
N ARG A 49 -12.66 3.81 12.72
CA ARG A 49 -12.78 4.39 14.06
C ARG A 49 -11.86 5.62 14.21
N LEU A 50 -10.61 5.53 13.75
CA LEU A 50 -9.69 6.65 13.80
C LEU A 50 -10.20 7.83 12.96
N ALA A 51 -10.67 7.56 11.76
CA ALA A 51 -11.24 8.58 10.88
C ALA A 51 -12.46 9.28 11.50
N GLU A 52 -13.33 8.54 12.20
CA GLU A 52 -14.47 9.07 12.92
C GLU A 52 -14.05 9.97 14.10
N GLU A 53 -13.09 9.51 14.93
CA GLU A 53 -12.62 10.26 16.10
C GLU A 53 -11.83 11.53 15.73
N VAL A 54 -11.12 11.51 14.61
CA VAL A 54 -10.38 12.66 14.07
C VAL A 54 -11.32 13.68 13.41
N GLY A 55 -12.22 13.22 12.57
CA GLY A 55 -13.11 14.11 11.81
C GLY A 55 -12.39 14.81 10.65
N ASN A 56 -12.87 16.01 10.26
CA ASN A 56 -12.32 16.83 9.16
C ASN A 56 -12.10 16.09 7.84
N ASP A 57 -13.07 15.19 7.51
CA ASP A 57 -13.03 14.33 6.32
C ASP A 57 -11.76 13.46 6.20
N LEU A 58 -11.16 13.08 7.33
CA LEU A 58 -10.16 12.01 7.30
C LEU A 58 -10.82 10.74 6.76
N ARG A 59 -10.23 10.13 5.75
CA ARG A 59 -10.72 8.93 5.09
C ARG A 59 -9.78 7.75 5.27
N VAL A 60 -10.11 6.64 4.65
CA VAL A 60 -9.35 5.39 4.74
C VAL A 60 -8.73 5.07 3.39
N VAL A 61 -7.48 4.67 3.39
CA VAL A 61 -6.80 4.03 2.26
C VAL A 61 -6.72 2.54 2.57
N LEU A 62 -7.07 1.68 1.63
CA LEU A 62 -6.88 0.23 1.78
C LEU A 62 -5.87 -0.26 0.74
N ASP A 63 -4.96 -1.10 1.18
CA ASP A 63 -4.02 -1.80 0.30
C ASP A 63 -4.36 -3.29 0.24
N ALA A 64 -4.51 -3.81 -0.96
CA ALA A 64 -4.80 -5.23 -1.20
C ALA A 64 -3.82 -6.16 -0.48
N PHE A 65 -2.54 -5.81 -0.43
CA PHE A 65 -1.52 -6.60 0.26
C PHE A 65 -1.73 -6.60 1.78
N HIS A 66 -2.02 -5.45 2.39
CA HIS A 66 -2.21 -5.35 3.83
C HIS A 66 -3.50 -6.03 4.30
N ILE A 67 -4.61 -5.79 3.61
CA ILE A 67 -5.90 -6.44 3.96
C ILE A 67 -5.87 -7.96 3.73
N ASN A 68 -5.07 -8.46 2.79
CA ASN A 68 -4.87 -9.91 2.62
C ASN A 68 -4.22 -10.57 3.83
N ILE A 69 -3.41 -9.85 4.60
CA ILE A 69 -2.74 -10.36 5.79
C ILE A 69 -3.61 -10.22 7.04
N GLU A 70 -4.32 -9.11 7.18
CA GLU A 70 -4.98 -8.72 8.42
C GLU A 70 -6.46 -9.05 8.47
N GLU A 71 -7.15 -9.08 7.33
CA GLU A 71 -8.58 -9.27 7.28
C GLU A 71 -8.95 -10.74 7.04
N SER A 72 -9.93 -11.23 7.78
CA SER A 72 -10.49 -12.57 7.54
C SER A 72 -11.30 -12.64 6.25
N ASP A 73 -11.89 -11.52 5.83
CA ASP A 73 -12.60 -11.33 4.57
C ASP A 73 -12.23 -9.95 4.00
N PRO A 74 -11.22 -9.88 3.12
CA PRO A 74 -10.79 -8.64 2.48
C PRO A 74 -11.91 -7.95 1.69
N MET A 75 -12.78 -8.71 1.04
CA MET A 75 -13.89 -8.15 0.27
C MET A 75 -14.94 -7.51 1.20
N GLN A 76 -15.18 -8.11 2.35
CA GLN A 76 -16.04 -7.50 3.34
C GLN A 76 -15.43 -6.24 3.96
N ALA A 77 -14.11 -6.20 4.16
CA ALA A 77 -13.42 -5.00 4.61
C ALA A 77 -13.58 -3.83 3.62
N ILE A 78 -13.47 -4.09 2.30
CA ILE A 78 -13.75 -3.09 1.26
C ILE A 78 -15.20 -2.62 1.36
N ARG A 79 -16.18 -3.54 1.44
CA ARG A 79 -17.60 -3.18 1.57
C ARG A 79 -17.90 -2.36 2.81
N ASN A 80 -17.31 -2.71 3.95
CA ASN A 80 -17.50 -2.00 5.22
C ASN A 80 -16.87 -0.60 5.19
N THR A 81 -15.77 -0.41 4.48
CA THR A 81 -15.14 0.91 4.32
C THR A 81 -16.02 1.84 3.49
N GLY A 82 -16.69 1.30 2.47
CA GLY A 82 -17.73 2.01 1.72
C GLY A 82 -17.29 3.38 1.18
N ASP A 83 -18.09 4.39 1.43
CA ASP A 83 -17.84 5.77 0.97
C ASP A 83 -16.67 6.47 1.66
N LYS A 84 -16.15 5.90 2.75
CA LYS A 84 -14.93 6.38 3.41
C LYS A 84 -13.65 5.95 2.69
N LEU A 85 -13.73 5.05 1.71
CA LEU A 85 -12.55 4.64 0.94
C LEU A 85 -12.09 5.76 0.02
N LEU A 86 -10.90 6.30 0.31
CA LEU A 86 -10.28 7.40 -0.45
C LEU A 86 -9.46 6.87 -1.63
N ASP A 87 -8.59 5.92 -1.35
CA ASP A 87 -7.71 5.31 -2.34
C ASP A 87 -7.61 3.81 -2.09
N PHE A 88 -7.37 3.06 -3.16
CA PHE A 88 -7.16 1.62 -3.06
C PHE A 88 -5.83 1.25 -3.70
N HIS A 89 -4.86 0.87 -2.86
CA HIS A 89 -3.55 0.45 -3.31
C HIS A 89 -3.60 -0.96 -3.88
N VAL A 90 -3.03 -1.12 -5.07
CA VAL A 90 -3.03 -2.37 -5.81
C VAL A 90 -1.64 -2.99 -5.85
N ALA A 91 -1.50 -4.06 -5.10
CA ALA A 91 -0.39 -4.98 -5.13
C ALA A 91 -0.93 -6.40 -4.93
N ASP A 92 -0.35 -7.39 -5.57
CA ASP A 92 -0.79 -8.77 -5.37
C ASP A 92 -0.45 -9.28 -3.96
N ASN A 93 -1.01 -10.39 -3.54
CA ASN A 93 -0.84 -10.95 -2.19
C ASN A 93 0.63 -11.22 -1.79
N ASN A 94 1.54 -11.23 -2.74
CA ASN A 94 2.99 -11.36 -2.56
C ASN A 94 3.74 -10.04 -2.77
N ARG A 95 3.05 -8.91 -2.71
CA ARG A 95 3.53 -7.54 -2.94
C ARG A 95 4.05 -7.29 -4.36
N ARG A 96 3.77 -8.18 -5.32
CA ARG A 96 4.18 -8.03 -6.72
C ARG A 96 3.13 -7.29 -7.54
N PRO A 97 3.45 -6.89 -8.78
CA PRO A 97 2.47 -6.35 -9.72
C PRO A 97 1.21 -7.23 -9.86
N CYS A 98 0.05 -6.61 -10.01
CA CYS A 98 -1.22 -7.30 -10.14
C CYS A 98 -1.18 -8.37 -11.23
N GLY A 99 -1.67 -9.57 -10.91
CA GLY A 99 -1.64 -10.74 -11.78
C GLY A 99 -0.39 -11.61 -11.66
N LEU A 100 0.58 -11.22 -10.82
CA LEU A 100 1.76 -12.02 -10.53
C LEU A 100 1.70 -12.72 -9.16
N GLY A 101 0.53 -12.79 -8.55
CA GLY A 101 0.23 -13.49 -7.32
C GLY A 101 -1.04 -14.32 -7.43
N ARG A 102 -1.87 -14.31 -6.38
CA ARG A 102 -3.06 -15.15 -6.26
C ARG A 102 -4.35 -14.40 -6.00
N TYR A 103 -4.33 -13.06 -6.01
CA TYR A 103 -5.53 -12.28 -5.80
C TYR A 103 -6.52 -12.49 -6.95
N ASP A 104 -7.79 -12.69 -6.64
CA ASP A 104 -8.85 -12.60 -7.64
C ASP A 104 -9.20 -11.12 -7.88
N TRP A 105 -8.51 -10.52 -8.82
CA TRP A 105 -8.70 -9.12 -9.17
C TRP A 105 -10.09 -8.84 -9.76
N THR A 106 -10.76 -9.84 -10.33
CA THR A 106 -12.14 -9.70 -10.80
C THR A 106 -13.08 -9.51 -9.61
N GLU A 107 -12.88 -10.29 -8.54
CA GLU A 107 -13.64 -10.13 -7.31
C GLU A 107 -13.36 -8.77 -6.64
N VAL A 108 -12.09 -8.35 -6.55
CA VAL A 108 -11.71 -7.04 -5.99
C VAL A 108 -12.38 -5.91 -6.76
N VAL A 109 -12.23 -5.87 -8.09
CA VAL A 109 -12.81 -4.81 -8.93
C VAL A 109 -14.34 -4.81 -8.85
N SER A 110 -14.98 -5.98 -8.85
CA SER A 110 -16.44 -6.06 -8.71
C SER A 110 -16.90 -5.55 -7.34
N THR A 111 -16.13 -5.83 -6.29
CA THR A 111 -16.41 -5.35 -4.93
C THR A 111 -16.28 -3.83 -4.83
N LEU A 112 -15.23 -3.25 -5.38
CA LEU A 112 -15.07 -1.80 -5.45
C LEU A 112 -16.22 -1.12 -6.22
N LYS A 113 -16.65 -1.71 -7.34
CA LYS A 113 -17.83 -1.24 -8.09
C LYS A 113 -19.11 -1.35 -7.27
N SER A 114 -19.27 -2.39 -6.47
CA SER A 114 -20.47 -2.59 -5.66
C SER A 114 -20.69 -1.51 -4.60
N ILE A 115 -19.62 -0.85 -4.15
CA ILE A 115 -19.67 0.30 -3.24
C ILE A 115 -19.63 1.65 -3.98
N ASN A 116 -19.77 1.64 -5.31
CA ASN A 116 -19.68 2.84 -6.16
C ASN A 116 -18.36 3.60 -5.99
N TYR A 117 -17.26 2.89 -5.79
CA TYR A 117 -15.93 3.50 -5.65
C TYR A 117 -15.53 4.26 -6.92
N GLN A 118 -15.10 5.52 -6.75
CA GLN A 118 -14.70 6.43 -7.82
C GLN A 118 -13.27 6.96 -7.65
N GLY A 119 -12.53 6.45 -6.65
CA GLY A 119 -11.15 6.84 -6.38
C GLY A 119 -10.15 6.19 -7.33
N HIS A 120 -8.88 6.28 -7.00
CA HIS A 120 -7.79 5.73 -7.79
C HIS A 120 -7.49 4.27 -7.42
N LEU A 121 -6.86 3.56 -8.35
CA LEU A 121 -6.18 2.29 -8.12
C LEU A 121 -4.68 2.59 -8.17
N THR A 122 -4.08 2.81 -7.01
CA THR A 122 -2.70 3.25 -6.89
C THR A 122 -1.75 2.06 -6.82
N ALA A 123 -0.83 1.94 -7.78
CA ALA A 123 0.12 0.84 -7.81
C ALA A 123 1.16 0.97 -6.69
N GLU A 124 1.16 0.01 -5.75
CA GLU A 124 2.09 -0.03 -4.61
C GLU A 124 2.78 -1.40 -4.48
N PHE A 125 3.15 -1.97 -5.60
CA PHE A 125 3.91 -3.20 -5.62
C PHE A 125 5.40 -2.95 -5.37
N VAL A 126 6.09 -3.99 -4.91
CA VAL A 126 7.54 -4.00 -4.75
C VAL A 126 8.12 -4.98 -5.77
N LEU A 127 9.00 -4.50 -6.62
CA LEU A 127 9.82 -5.37 -7.45
C LEU A 127 10.91 -6.00 -6.57
N THR A 128 11.67 -6.92 -7.13
CA THR A 128 12.68 -7.68 -6.39
C THR A 128 13.57 -6.75 -5.56
N LEU A 129 13.51 -6.88 -4.25
CA LEU A 129 14.20 -5.98 -3.33
C LEU A 129 15.71 -6.17 -3.39
N ASP A 130 16.42 -5.04 -3.37
CA ASP A 130 17.80 -5.03 -2.93
C ASP A 130 17.88 -5.52 -1.48
N ARG A 131 18.56 -6.65 -1.28
CA ARG A 131 18.78 -7.26 0.04
C ARG A 131 20.12 -6.87 0.64
N THR A 132 20.75 -5.83 0.12
CA THR A 132 21.98 -5.29 0.69
C THR A 132 21.73 -4.95 2.17
N PRO A 133 22.60 -5.40 3.08
CA PRO A 133 22.44 -5.10 4.51
C PRO A 133 22.36 -3.59 4.73
N MET A 134 21.42 -3.15 5.56
CA MET A 134 21.19 -1.72 5.88
C MET A 134 22.48 -0.97 6.27
N ALA A 135 23.40 -1.65 6.94
CA ALA A 135 24.72 -1.10 7.31
C ALA A 135 25.58 -0.73 6.07
N ALA A 136 25.39 -1.42 4.94
CA ALA A 136 26.09 -1.10 3.71
C ALA A 136 25.40 0.01 2.89
N GLN A 137 24.09 0.21 3.10
CA GLN A 137 23.32 1.27 2.42
C GLN A 137 23.67 2.67 2.93
N GLY A 138 24.16 2.82 4.17
CA GLY A 138 24.54 4.10 4.76
C GLY A 138 25.87 4.67 4.28
N GLU A 139 26.74 3.84 3.72
CA GLU A 139 28.12 4.23 3.36
C GLU A 139 28.35 4.44 1.86
N LYS A 140 27.53 3.87 1.00
CA LYS A 140 27.66 4.04 -0.47
C LYS A 140 26.27 4.13 -1.11
N ARG A 141 26.10 5.13 -1.96
CA ARG A 141 24.94 5.16 -2.87
C ARG A 141 25.13 4.09 -3.94
N GLU A 142 24.04 3.53 -4.43
CA GLU A 142 24.01 2.52 -5.50
C GLU A 142 24.83 2.95 -6.75
N SER A 143 24.84 4.25 -7.04
CA SER A 143 25.66 4.86 -8.11
C SER A 143 27.16 4.73 -7.89
N ASP A 144 27.62 4.44 -6.66
CA ASP A 144 29.04 4.39 -6.32
C ASP A 144 29.59 2.96 -6.28
N MET A 145 28.69 1.96 -6.45
CA MET A 145 29.06 0.55 -6.47
C MET A 145 29.38 0.12 -7.92
N GLN A 146 30.63 -0.25 -8.15
CA GLN A 146 31.03 -0.87 -9.42
C GLN A 146 30.86 -2.38 -9.30
N PHE A 147 29.87 -2.91 -10.01
CA PHE A 147 29.64 -4.35 -10.12
C PHE A 147 30.35 -4.88 -11.37
N SER A 148 31.00 -6.03 -11.25
CA SER A 148 31.46 -6.78 -12.42
C SER A 148 30.24 -7.33 -13.19
N ALA A 149 30.43 -7.70 -14.46
CA ALA A 149 29.39 -8.36 -15.24
C ALA A 149 28.89 -9.67 -14.59
N ALA A 150 29.76 -10.36 -13.87
CA ALA A 150 29.44 -11.57 -13.14
C ALA A 150 28.56 -11.26 -11.91
N ASP A 151 28.85 -10.18 -11.18
CA ASP A 151 28.05 -9.74 -10.04
C ASP A 151 26.65 -9.30 -10.49
N LEU A 152 26.57 -8.51 -11.56
CA LEU A 152 25.28 -8.10 -12.14
C LEU A 152 24.44 -9.30 -12.57
N LYS A 153 25.08 -10.29 -13.21
CA LYS A 153 24.38 -11.51 -13.59
C LYS A 153 23.91 -12.30 -12.38
N PHE A 154 24.73 -12.45 -11.35
CA PHE A 154 24.35 -13.12 -10.11
C PHE A 154 23.17 -12.43 -9.42
N ILE A 155 23.22 -11.10 -9.33
CA ILE A 155 22.15 -10.27 -8.79
C ILE A 155 20.85 -10.49 -9.57
N GLN A 156 20.90 -10.49 -10.89
CA GLN A 156 19.73 -10.75 -11.75
C GLN A 156 19.18 -12.17 -11.58
N ASP A 157 20.04 -13.17 -11.58
CA ASP A 157 19.65 -14.59 -11.48
C ASP A 157 19.08 -14.92 -10.10
N MET A 158 19.58 -14.29 -9.04
CA MET A 158 19.14 -14.53 -7.66
C MET A 158 18.01 -13.59 -7.22
N GLY A 159 17.55 -12.72 -8.10
CA GLY A 159 16.41 -11.84 -7.83
C GLY A 159 16.65 -10.81 -6.73
N SER A 160 17.93 -10.50 -6.44
CA SER A 160 18.32 -9.34 -5.64
C SER A 160 18.97 -8.34 -6.60
N GLY A 161 18.39 -7.20 -6.82
CA GLY A 161 19.08 -6.40 -7.74
C GLY A 161 18.55 -5.07 -8.17
N LEU A 162 19.39 -4.41 -8.86
CA LEU A 162 19.16 -3.17 -9.56
C LEU A 162 17.98 -3.31 -10.52
N ILE A 163 16.91 -2.62 -10.19
CA ILE A 163 15.72 -2.57 -11.02
C ILE A 163 15.86 -1.39 -11.96
N SER A 164 15.87 -1.65 -13.26
CA SER A 164 15.89 -0.58 -14.25
C SER A 164 14.53 0.12 -14.34
N ALA A 165 14.51 1.38 -14.79
CA ALA A 165 13.26 2.09 -15.09
C ALA A 165 12.38 1.28 -16.06
N ALA A 166 12.97 0.62 -17.05
CA ALA A 166 12.24 -0.22 -17.99
C ALA A 166 11.60 -1.46 -17.33
N ASP A 167 12.18 -2.00 -16.24
CA ASP A 167 11.56 -3.08 -15.46
C ASP A 167 10.35 -2.56 -14.69
N TYR A 168 10.45 -1.36 -14.14
CA TYR A 168 9.36 -0.69 -13.46
C TYR A 168 8.21 -0.41 -14.42
N ASP A 169 8.49 0.14 -15.59
CA ASP A 169 7.48 0.42 -16.62
C ASP A 169 6.75 -0.86 -17.04
N ARG A 170 7.46 -1.95 -17.28
CA ARG A 170 6.86 -3.26 -17.57
C ARG A 170 5.98 -3.78 -16.45
N ALA A 171 6.36 -3.55 -15.21
CA ALA A 171 5.57 -3.96 -14.04
C ALA A 171 4.28 -3.15 -13.92
N VAL A 172 4.34 -1.83 -14.13
CA VAL A 172 3.16 -0.96 -14.19
C VAL A 172 2.24 -1.36 -15.33
N GLU A 173 2.76 -1.56 -16.55
CA GLU A 173 1.98 -2.01 -17.70
C GLU A 173 1.31 -3.38 -17.45
N THR A 174 2.00 -4.29 -16.75
CA THR A 174 1.44 -5.60 -16.39
C THR A 174 0.26 -5.44 -15.46
N SER A 175 0.38 -4.62 -14.41
CA SER A 175 -0.71 -4.32 -13.47
C SER A 175 -1.90 -3.67 -14.19
N ILE A 176 -1.67 -2.64 -15.00
CA ILE A 176 -2.73 -1.95 -15.76
C ILE A 176 -3.48 -2.92 -16.66
N ARG A 177 -2.76 -3.74 -17.42
CA ARG A 177 -3.36 -4.72 -18.33
C ARG A 177 -4.22 -5.73 -17.59
N HIS A 178 -3.72 -6.22 -16.45
CA HIS A 178 -4.43 -7.21 -15.64
C HIS A 178 -5.69 -6.62 -15.00
N LEU A 179 -5.60 -5.43 -14.42
CA LEU A 179 -6.74 -4.72 -13.82
C LEU A 179 -7.80 -4.37 -14.87
N LYS A 180 -7.42 -3.91 -16.06
CA LYS A 180 -8.37 -3.70 -17.17
C LYS A 180 -9.06 -4.99 -17.59
N ALA A 181 -8.34 -6.11 -17.65
CA ALA A 181 -8.94 -7.41 -17.95
C ALA A 181 -9.90 -7.88 -16.85
N ALA A 182 -9.65 -7.49 -15.59
CA ALA A 182 -10.55 -7.71 -14.45
C ALA A 182 -11.76 -6.76 -14.43
N GLY A 183 -11.78 -5.77 -15.33
CA GLY A 183 -12.91 -4.87 -15.50
C GLY A 183 -12.76 -3.51 -14.83
N ALA A 184 -11.54 -3.11 -14.41
CA ALA A 184 -11.27 -1.77 -13.86
C ALA A 184 -11.36 -0.68 -14.93
#